data_1b78e1a3088e71e7ecbd83112e58d7ee
#
_entry.id   1b78e1a3088e71e7ecbd83112e58d7ee
#
_cell.length_a   1.000
_cell.length_b   1.000
_cell.length_c   1.000
_cell.angle_alpha   90.00
_cell.angle_beta   90.00
_cell.angle_gamma   90.00
#
_symmetry.space_group_name_H-M   'P 1'
#
loop_
_entity.id
_entity.type
_entity.pdbx_description
1 polymer ?
#
loop_
_entity_poly.entity_id
_entity_poly.type
_entity_poly.pdbx_seq_one_letter_code
_entity_poly.pdbx_strand_id
1 'polypeptide(L)'
;MSPRILLADDHLIVRQGLRALLERDGLEVIGEAADGREAVRLAGELRPDVAILDFAMPLLNGLDAAKEVHRLSPATRTILLTMHTEDHYVLEALQAGVSGYVAKTQAAGDLVRAIHEVCRKAIYLSPVVSRAIVDAYRGKATPQVDLLSSRERQVLQLVAEGKTTKEIATLLGVSVKTAESHRTRLMRKLEIHDTAGLVRYAIRRGLIQP
;
A
#
# COMPACT_ATOMS: atom_id res chain seq x y z
N MET A 1 20.29 -6.89 -17.78
CA MET A 1 20.01 -7.59 -16.51
C MET A 1 18.51 -7.60 -16.32
N SER A 2 17.96 -8.74 -15.92
CA SER A 2 16.54 -8.83 -15.56
C SER A 2 16.28 -8.04 -14.28
N PRO A 3 15.16 -7.27 -14.17
CA PRO A 3 14.81 -6.58 -12.96
C PRO A 3 14.60 -7.55 -11.80
N ARG A 4 15.12 -7.21 -10.62
CA ARG A 4 14.96 -7.95 -9.37
C ARG A 4 13.71 -7.48 -8.63
N ILE A 5 12.78 -8.38 -8.41
CA ILE A 5 11.43 -8.06 -7.92
C ILE A 5 11.23 -8.56 -6.49
N LEU A 6 10.74 -7.69 -5.59
CA LEU A 6 10.11 -8.07 -4.34
C LEU A 6 8.60 -8.09 -4.54
N LEU A 7 7.94 -9.18 -4.14
CA LEU A 7 6.49 -9.34 -4.25
C LEU A 7 5.86 -9.43 -2.86
N ALA A 8 4.90 -8.56 -2.56
CA ALA A 8 4.18 -8.55 -1.30
C ALA A 8 2.67 -8.58 -1.50
N ASP A 9 2.03 -9.61 -0.99
CA ASP A 9 0.58 -9.83 -0.99
C ASP A 9 0.27 -10.84 0.12
N ASP A 10 -0.76 -10.61 0.93
CA ASP A 10 -1.10 -11.51 2.05
C ASP A 10 -1.79 -12.80 1.56
N HIS A 11 -2.36 -12.81 0.34
CA HIS A 11 -3.00 -13.97 -0.25
C HIS A 11 -1.97 -14.87 -0.95
N LEU A 12 -1.67 -16.03 -0.36
CA LEU A 12 -0.70 -16.99 -0.90
C LEU A 12 -0.96 -17.36 -2.37
N ILE A 13 -2.22 -17.63 -2.73
CA ILE A 13 -2.58 -18.02 -4.11
C ILE A 13 -2.31 -16.89 -5.10
N VAL A 14 -2.65 -15.65 -4.74
CA VAL A 14 -2.39 -14.47 -5.58
C VAL A 14 -0.89 -14.29 -5.75
N ARG A 15 -0.14 -14.36 -4.67
CA ARG A 15 1.32 -14.21 -4.66
C ARG A 15 2.01 -15.28 -5.53
N GLN A 16 1.61 -16.53 -5.40
CA GLN A 16 2.13 -17.62 -6.25
C GLN A 16 1.77 -17.42 -7.74
N GLY A 17 0.54 -17.00 -8.04
CA GLY A 17 0.12 -16.71 -9.40
C GLY A 17 0.89 -15.55 -10.03
N LEU A 18 1.10 -14.47 -9.28
CA LEU A 18 1.90 -13.32 -9.73
C LEU A 18 3.37 -13.71 -9.92
N ARG A 19 3.94 -14.49 -9.01
CA ARG A 19 5.31 -15.02 -9.15
C ARG A 19 5.46 -15.81 -10.45
N ALA A 20 4.58 -16.79 -10.69
CA ALA A 20 4.62 -17.59 -11.90
C ALA A 20 4.48 -16.74 -13.18
N LEU A 21 3.61 -15.72 -13.15
CA LEU A 21 3.47 -14.75 -14.24
C LEU A 21 4.79 -14.02 -14.52
N LEU A 22 5.42 -13.47 -13.48
CA LEU A 22 6.65 -12.68 -13.60
C LEU A 22 7.83 -13.53 -14.08
N GLU A 23 8.01 -14.73 -13.50
CA GLU A 23 9.07 -15.67 -13.89
C GLU A 23 8.92 -16.16 -15.34
N ARG A 24 7.69 -16.39 -15.81
CA ARG A 24 7.40 -16.73 -17.21
C ARG A 24 7.86 -15.63 -18.18
N ASP A 25 7.73 -14.38 -17.78
CA ASP A 25 8.17 -13.22 -18.57
C ASP A 25 9.65 -12.87 -18.34
N GLY A 26 10.42 -13.75 -17.69
CA GLY A 26 11.87 -13.62 -17.51
C GLY A 26 12.27 -12.63 -16.41
N LEU A 27 11.36 -12.26 -15.52
CA LEU A 27 11.63 -11.39 -14.37
C LEU A 27 12.04 -12.23 -13.15
N GLU A 28 12.97 -11.72 -12.33
CA GLU A 28 13.50 -12.47 -11.18
C GLU A 28 12.80 -12.05 -9.88
N VAL A 29 12.00 -12.93 -9.28
CA VAL A 29 11.40 -12.69 -7.95
C VAL A 29 12.40 -13.12 -6.88
N ILE A 30 13.06 -12.14 -6.24
CA ILE A 30 14.13 -12.33 -5.26
C ILE A 30 13.63 -12.41 -3.81
N GLY A 31 12.37 -12.10 -3.56
CA GLY A 31 11.77 -12.14 -2.24
C GLY A 31 10.25 -12.07 -2.29
N GLU A 32 9.63 -12.64 -1.26
CA GLU A 32 8.18 -12.61 -1.07
C GLU A 32 7.88 -12.17 0.37
N ALA A 33 6.81 -11.39 0.56
CA ALA A 33 6.31 -10.96 1.86
C ALA A 33 4.81 -11.22 1.98
N ALA A 34 4.33 -11.55 3.17
CA ALA A 34 2.92 -11.77 3.46
C ALA A 34 2.28 -10.58 4.20
N ASP A 35 3.06 -9.58 4.58
CA ASP A 35 2.59 -8.36 5.22
C ASP A 35 3.50 -7.17 4.87
N GLY A 36 3.01 -5.95 5.16
CA GLY A 36 3.72 -4.74 4.77
C GLY A 36 5.01 -4.49 5.58
N ARG A 37 5.12 -4.99 6.81
CA ARG A 37 6.35 -4.84 7.59
C ARG A 37 7.45 -5.74 7.10
N GLU A 38 7.11 -6.98 6.75
CA GLU A 38 8.03 -7.90 6.12
C GLU A 38 8.50 -7.36 4.76
N ALA A 39 7.58 -6.78 3.97
CA ALA A 39 7.92 -6.15 2.70
C ALA A 39 8.95 -5.02 2.86
N VAL A 40 8.77 -4.14 3.86
CA VAL A 40 9.72 -3.05 4.17
C VAL A 40 11.08 -3.61 4.60
N ARG A 41 11.09 -4.61 5.48
CA ARG A 41 12.33 -5.26 5.94
C ARG A 41 13.10 -5.86 4.76
N LEU A 42 12.42 -6.68 3.94
CA LEU A 42 13.03 -7.32 2.77
C LEU A 42 13.51 -6.32 1.71
N ALA A 43 12.77 -5.22 1.50
CA ALA A 43 13.22 -4.16 0.59
C ALA A 43 14.54 -3.53 1.04
N GLY A 44 14.71 -3.32 2.35
CA GLY A 44 15.97 -2.81 2.92
C GLY A 44 17.15 -3.78 2.79
N GLU A 45 16.91 -5.09 2.98
CA GLU A 45 17.91 -6.14 2.92
C GLU A 45 18.30 -6.52 1.49
N LEU A 46 17.30 -6.78 0.63
CA LEU A 46 17.50 -7.29 -0.72
C LEU A 46 17.76 -6.20 -1.76
N ARG A 47 17.34 -4.97 -1.48
CA ARG A 47 17.42 -3.82 -2.38
C ARG A 47 16.95 -4.18 -3.79
N PRO A 48 15.66 -4.55 -3.95
CA PRO A 48 15.11 -4.90 -5.26
C PRO A 48 15.07 -3.68 -6.18
N ASP A 49 15.03 -3.91 -7.50
CA ASP A 49 14.78 -2.84 -8.46
C ASP A 49 13.33 -2.36 -8.39
N VAL A 50 12.40 -3.32 -8.18
CA VAL A 50 10.97 -3.04 -8.05
C VAL A 50 10.38 -3.81 -6.87
N ALA A 51 9.61 -3.11 -6.02
CA ALA A 51 8.75 -3.72 -5.01
C ALA A 51 7.29 -3.62 -5.43
N ILE A 52 6.64 -4.75 -5.62
CA ILE A 52 5.21 -4.86 -5.91
C ILE A 52 4.50 -5.10 -4.59
N LEU A 53 3.61 -4.20 -4.22
CA LEU A 53 2.96 -4.19 -2.91
C LEU A 53 1.44 -4.23 -3.09
N ASP A 54 0.78 -5.20 -2.48
CA ASP A 54 -0.67 -5.14 -2.35
C ASP A 54 -1.06 -3.98 -1.44
N PHE A 55 -2.19 -3.33 -1.76
CA PHE A 55 -2.68 -2.20 -0.96
C PHE A 55 -3.14 -2.64 0.44
N ALA A 56 -3.89 -3.73 0.53
CA ALA A 56 -4.51 -4.21 1.77
C ALA A 56 -3.71 -5.35 2.43
N MET A 57 -2.54 -5.04 2.99
CA MET A 57 -1.71 -6.02 3.70
C MET A 57 -1.83 -5.86 5.22
N PRO A 58 -1.72 -6.96 6.00
CA PRO A 58 -1.65 -6.91 7.45
C PRO A 58 -0.47 -6.07 7.97
N LEU A 59 -0.60 -5.55 9.19
CA LEU A 59 0.38 -4.81 9.98
C LEU A 59 0.82 -3.46 9.41
N LEU A 60 0.87 -3.32 8.08
CA LEU A 60 1.19 -2.08 7.37
C LEU A 60 0.64 -2.17 5.94
N ASN A 61 -0.29 -1.31 5.59
CA ASN A 61 -0.85 -1.27 4.24
C ASN A 61 0.20 -0.90 3.19
N GLY A 62 -0.04 -1.26 1.93
CA GLY A 62 0.93 -1.09 0.84
C GLY A 62 1.33 0.35 0.59
N LEU A 63 0.43 1.31 0.81
CA LEU A 63 0.75 2.73 0.63
C LEU A 63 1.77 3.23 1.67
N ASP A 64 1.54 2.90 2.95
CA ASP A 64 2.48 3.26 4.00
C ASP A 64 3.77 2.42 3.92
N ALA A 65 3.69 1.16 3.47
CA ALA A 65 4.86 0.33 3.15
C ALA A 65 5.69 0.97 2.02
N ALA A 66 5.07 1.45 0.94
CA ALA A 66 5.76 2.14 -0.15
C ALA A 66 6.52 3.40 0.33
N LYS A 67 5.92 4.19 1.23
CA LYS A 67 6.59 5.35 1.85
C LYS A 67 7.84 4.93 2.63
N GLU A 68 7.75 3.86 3.42
CA GLU A 68 8.89 3.36 4.18
C GLU A 68 9.97 2.74 3.29
N VAL A 69 9.59 1.99 2.25
CA VAL A 69 10.52 1.47 1.23
C VAL A 69 11.25 2.62 0.54
N HIS A 70 10.54 3.65 0.10
CA HIS A 70 11.17 4.82 -0.54
C HIS A 70 12.20 5.50 0.37
N ARG A 71 11.92 5.59 1.68
CA ARG A 71 12.84 6.16 2.67
C ARG A 71 14.09 5.30 2.91
N LEU A 72 13.93 3.96 2.95
CA LEU A 72 15.03 3.02 3.25
C LEU A 72 15.86 2.65 2.02
N SER A 73 15.21 2.54 0.86
CA SER A 73 15.81 2.17 -0.41
C SER A 73 15.30 3.08 -1.54
N PRO A 74 15.78 4.33 -1.64
CA PRO A 74 15.28 5.31 -2.61
C PRO A 74 15.45 4.89 -4.08
N ALA A 75 16.33 3.92 -4.36
CA ALA A 75 16.53 3.36 -5.69
C ALA A 75 15.42 2.37 -6.07
N THR A 76 14.78 1.71 -5.10
CA THR A 76 13.68 0.77 -5.32
C THR A 76 12.44 1.50 -5.83
N ARG A 77 11.92 1.08 -6.98
CA ARG A 77 10.64 1.55 -7.51
C ARG A 77 9.50 0.78 -6.86
N THR A 78 8.41 1.45 -6.54
CA THR A 78 7.25 0.78 -5.93
C THR A 78 6.07 0.77 -6.90
N ILE A 79 5.39 -0.38 -6.99
CA ILE A 79 4.12 -0.56 -7.70
C ILE A 79 3.09 -1.00 -6.68
N LEU A 80 1.97 -0.29 -6.59
CA LEU A 80 0.82 -0.70 -5.80
C LEU A 80 -0.13 -1.55 -6.66
N LEU A 81 -0.49 -2.72 -6.14
CA LEU A 81 -1.60 -3.54 -6.63
C LEU A 81 -2.82 -3.28 -5.75
N THR A 82 -3.98 -3.04 -6.36
CA THR A 82 -5.16 -2.68 -5.57
C THR A 82 -6.47 -3.03 -6.27
N MET A 83 -7.49 -3.27 -5.47
CA MET A 83 -8.88 -3.27 -5.92
C MET A 83 -9.49 -1.85 -5.93
N HIS A 84 -8.82 -0.89 -5.28
CA HIS A 84 -9.27 0.49 -5.14
C HIS A 84 -8.74 1.34 -6.29
N THR A 85 -9.64 1.96 -7.03
CA THR A 85 -9.30 2.82 -8.20
C THR A 85 -9.74 4.27 -7.99
N GLU A 86 -10.18 4.60 -6.78
CA GLU A 86 -10.64 5.93 -6.44
C GLU A 86 -9.46 6.94 -6.49
N ASP A 87 -9.75 8.12 -7.00
CA ASP A 87 -8.80 9.20 -7.30
C ASP A 87 -7.92 9.60 -6.11
N HIS A 88 -8.49 9.69 -4.91
CA HIS A 88 -7.76 10.12 -3.71
C HIS A 88 -6.64 9.16 -3.29
N TYR A 89 -6.81 7.83 -3.44
CA TYR A 89 -5.74 6.87 -3.16
C TYR A 89 -4.61 6.97 -4.18
N VAL A 90 -4.97 7.18 -5.43
CA VAL A 90 -3.98 7.32 -6.51
C VAL A 90 -3.16 8.59 -6.31
N LEU A 91 -3.80 9.71 -6.01
CA LEU A 91 -3.10 10.97 -5.75
C LEU A 91 -2.18 10.87 -4.53
N GLU A 92 -2.64 10.23 -3.44
CA GLU A 92 -1.81 10.00 -2.27
C GLU A 92 -0.62 9.07 -2.56
N ALA A 93 -0.83 8.02 -3.35
CA ALA A 93 0.24 7.12 -3.78
C ALA A 93 1.31 7.86 -4.59
N LEU A 94 0.91 8.70 -5.54
CA LEU A 94 1.84 9.51 -6.32
C LEU A 94 2.61 10.50 -5.45
N GLN A 95 1.95 11.16 -4.50
CA GLN A 95 2.61 12.04 -3.53
C GLN A 95 3.58 11.28 -2.61
N ALA A 96 3.31 10.00 -2.35
CA ALA A 96 4.18 9.11 -1.59
C ALA A 96 5.39 8.60 -2.38
N GLY A 97 5.52 8.96 -3.67
CA GLY A 97 6.62 8.53 -4.54
C GLY A 97 6.41 7.15 -5.18
N VAL A 98 5.19 6.62 -5.14
CA VAL A 98 4.84 5.37 -5.85
C VAL A 98 5.01 5.58 -7.35
N SER A 99 5.72 4.65 -8.00
CA SER A 99 6.05 4.73 -9.41
C SER A 99 5.02 4.03 -10.31
N GLY A 100 4.25 3.08 -9.76
CA GLY A 100 3.24 2.35 -10.52
C GLY A 100 1.96 2.12 -9.70
N TYR A 101 0.80 2.21 -10.35
CA TYR A 101 -0.49 1.92 -9.73
C TYR A 101 -1.31 1.02 -10.67
N VAL A 102 -1.53 -0.22 -10.28
CA VAL A 102 -2.13 -1.27 -11.11
C VAL A 102 -3.37 -1.83 -10.42
N ALA A 103 -4.49 -1.82 -11.13
CA ALA A 103 -5.71 -2.47 -10.64
C ALA A 103 -5.55 -3.99 -10.69
N LYS A 104 -5.84 -4.70 -9.60
CA LYS A 104 -5.75 -6.18 -9.51
C LYS A 104 -6.59 -6.89 -10.58
N THR A 105 -7.69 -6.28 -11.01
CA THR A 105 -8.56 -6.81 -12.08
C THR A 105 -7.88 -6.87 -13.45
N GLN A 106 -6.78 -6.14 -13.63
CA GLN A 106 -6.00 -6.05 -14.88
C GLN A 106 -4.55 -6.50 -14.70
N ALA A 107 -4.18 -7.00 -13.52
CA ALA A 107 -2.79 -7.27 -13.16
C ALA A 107 -2.04 -8.16 -14.15
N ALA A 108 -2.70 -9.21 -14.70
CA ALA A 108 -2.06 -10.14 -15.62
C ALA A 108 -1.51 -9.47 -16.91
N GLY A 109 -2.21 -8.48 -17.45
CA GLY A 109 -1.77 -7.79 -18.67
C GLY A 109 -0.89 -6.55 -18.39
N ASP A 110 -1.20 -5.86 -17.29
CA ASP A 110 -0.61 -4.55 -17.01
C ASP A 110 0.66 -4.61 -16.15
N LEU A 111 0.81 -5.65 -15.32
CA LEU A 111 1.88 -5.70 -14.32
C LEU A 111 3.28 -5.76 -14.95
N VAL A 112 3.50 -6.65 -15.92
CA VAL A 112 4.78 -6.77 -16.63
C VAL A 112 5.14 -5.46 -17.34
N ARG A 113 4.15 -4.85 -17.99
CA ARG A 113 4.32 -3.55 -18.62
C ARG A 113 4.66 -2.46 -17.61
N ALA A 114 3.94 -2.43 -16.46
CA ALA A 114 4.21 -1.49 -15.38
C ALA A 114 5.66 -1.61 -14.88
N ILE A 115 6.16 -2.84 -14.67
CA ILE A 115 7.54 -3.09 -14.24
C ILE A 115 8.55 -2.50 -15.24
N HIS A 116 8.38 -2.76 -16.52
CA HIS A 116 9.28 -2.22 -17.54
C HIS A 116 9.26 -0.70 -17.59
N GLU A 117 8.09 -0.07 -17.46
CA GLU A 117 7.97 1.39 -17.47
C GLU A 117 8.61 2.02 -16.22
N VAL A 118 8.35 1.48 -15.03
CA VAL A 118 8.94 2.04 -13.80
C VAL A 118 10.46 1.85 -13.74
N CYS A 119 10.99 0.75 -14.31
CA CYS A 119 12.44 0.56 -14.48
C CYS A 119 13.07 1.62 -15.37
N ARG A 120 12.33 2.16 -16.33
CA ARG A 120 12.73 3.30 -17.20
C ARG A 120 12.51 4.66 -16.53
N LYS A 121 12.16 4.67 -15.25
CA LYS A 121 11.83 5.88 -14.45
C LYS A 121 10.56 6.59 -14.92
N ALA A 122 9.69 5.94 -15.67
CA ALA A 122 8.35 6.44 -15.97
C ALA A 122 7.38 6.13 -14.83
N ILE A 123 6.28 6.88 -14.77
CA ILE A 123 5.14 6.56 -13.90
C ILE A 123 4.15 5.72 -14.70
N TYR A 124 3.70 4.61 -14.14
CA TYR A 124 2.70 3.77 -14.77
C TYR A 124 1.37 3.81 -13.99
N LEU A 125 0.31 4.14 -14.69
CA LEU A 125 -1.06 4.07 -14.17
C LEU A 125 -1.88 3.18 -15.10
N SER A 126 -2.55 2.16 -14.56
CA SER A 126 -3.42 1.33 -15.38
C SER A 126 -4.56 2.19 -15.98
N PRO A 127 -5.12 1.80 -17.14
CA PRO A 127 -6.09 2.64 -17.87
C PRO A 127 -7.31 3.04 -17.03
N VAL A 128 -7.80 2.14 -16.16
CA VAL A 128 -8.93 2.42 -15.25
C VAL A 128 -8.56 3.52 -14.25
N VAL A 129 -7.36 3.44 -13.68
CA VAL A 129 -6.83 4.41 -12.71
C VAL A 129 -6.60 5.78 -13.37
N SER A 130 -6.01 5.80 -14.56
CA SER A 130 -5.80 7.04 -15.31
C SER A 130 -7.10 7.77 -15.59
N ARG A 131 -8.16 7.03 -15.92
CA ARG A 131 -9.49 7.60 -16.16
C ARG A 131 -10.06 8.24 -14.89
N ALA A 132 -9.95 7.58 -13.73
CA ALA A 132 -10.42 8.12 -12.47
C ALA A 132 -9.77 9.47 -12.14
N ILE A 133 -8.45 9.60 -12.35
CA ILE A 133 -7.74 10.88 -12.14
C ILE A 133 -8.24 11.98 -13.10
N VAL A 134 -8.39 11.65 -14.38
CA VAL A 134 -8.89 12.63 -15.38
C VAL A 134 -10.28 13.11 -15.02
N ASP A 135 -11.17 12.23 -14.59
CA ASP A 135 -12.53 12.58 -14.19
C ASP A 135 -12.57 13.44 -12.92
N ALA A 136 -11.71 13.15 -11.95
CA ALA A 136 -11.53 13.99 -10.76
C ALA A 136 -11.03 15.41 -11.14
N TYR A 137 -10.01 15.48 -12.00
CA TYR A 137 -9.44 16.78 -12.43
C TYR A 137 -10.44 17.62 -13.24
N ARG A 138 -11.38 17.00 -13.95
CA ARG A 138 -12.46 17.70 -14.69
C ARG A 138 -13.57 18.25 -13.79
N GLY A 139 -13.40 18.25 -12.48
CA GLY A 139 -14.31 18.86 -11.53
C GLY A 139 -15.56 18.04 -11.20
N LYS A 140 -15.53 16.75 -11.52
CA LYS A 140 -16.67 15.85 -11.23
C LYS A 140 -16.59 15.19 -9.85
N ALA A 141 -15.47 15.29 -9.17
CA ALA A 141 -15.29 14.82 -7.80
C ALA A 141 -14.56 15.88 -6.96
N THR A 142 -15.06 16.16 -5.76
CA THR A 142 -14.29 16.87 -4.74
C THR A 142 -13.22 15.92 -4.24
N PRO A 143 -11.92 16.25 -4.33
CA PRO A 143 -10.86 15.39 -3.78
C PRO A 143 -11.19 15.12 -2.30
N GLN A 144 -11.49 13.89 -1.95
CA GLN A 144 -11.57 13.49 -0.55
C GLN A 144 -10.16 13.48 0.01
N VAL A 145 -9.75 14.58 0.62
CA VAL A 145 -8.49 14.65 1.34
C VAL A 145 -8.54 13.63 2.48
N ASP A 146 -7.56 12.74 2.56
CA ASP A 146 -7.48 11.86 3.72
C ASP A 146 -7.24 12.69 4.97
N LEU A 147 -8.20 12.66 5.89
CA LEU A 147 -8.14 13.41 7.15
C LEU A 147 -7.04 12.88 8.08
N LEU A 148 -6.56 11.65 7.84
CA LEU A 148 -5.59 10.97 8.71
C LEU A 148 -4.15 11.14 8.20
N SER A 149 -3.25 11.46 9.11
CA SER A 149 -1.82 11.31 8.86
C SER A 149 -1.45 9.83 8.70
N SER A 150 -0.31 9.52 8.05
CA SER A 150 0.18 8.14 7.92
C SER A 150 0.21 7.41 9.28
N ARG A 151 0.60 8.11 10.35
CA ARG A 151 0.66 7.52 11.69
C ARG A 151 -0.72 7.22 12.27
N GLU A 152 -1.69 8.08 12.08
CA GLU A 152 -3.08 7.85 12.50
C GLU A 152 -3.72 6.72 11.69
N ARG A 153 -3.40 6.60 10.40
CA ARG A 153 -3.84 5.50 9.53
C ARG A 153 -3.25 4.16 9.98
N GLN A 154 -1.95 4.10 10.29
CA GLN A 154 -1.32 2.90 10.85
C GLN A 154 -1.97 2.48 12.17
N VAL A 155 -2.27 3.43 13.06
CA VAL A 155 -3.00 3.13 14.31
C VAL A 155 -4.42 2.65 14.02
N LEU A 156 -5.14 3.28 13.10
CA LEU A 156 -6.48 2.83 12.67
C LEU A 156 -6.46 1.39 12.16
N GLN A 157 -5.52 1.07 11.28
CA GLN A 157 -5.36 -0.27 10.72
C GLN A 157 -5.12 -1.30 11.84
N LEU A 158 -4.15 -1.07 12.72
CA LEU A 158 -3.83 -1.99 13.81
C LEU A 158 -4.98 -2.14 14.82
N VAL A 159 -5.74 -1.07 15.10
CA VAL A 159 -6.97 -1.16 15.91
C VAL A 159 -8.01 -2.04 15.21
N ALA A 160 -8.17 -1.87 13.91
CA ALA A 160 -9.13 -2.65 13.13
C ALA A 160 -8.73 -4.13 12.98
N GLU A 161 -7.42 -4.43 13.02
CA GLU A 161 -6.87 -5.79 13.14
C GLU A 161 -6.97 -6.39 14.54
N GLY A 162 -7.61 -5.69 15.49
CA GLY A 162 -7.82 -6.16 16.86
C GLY A 162 -6.62 -6.03 17.80
N LYS A 163 -5.60 -5.25 17.44
CA LYS A 163 -4.42 -5.04 18.29
C LYS A 163 -4.74 -4.15 19.47
N THR A 164 -4.24 -4.53 20.65
CA THR A 164 -4.29 -3.71 21.85
C THR A 164 -3.38 -2.49 21.74
N THR A 165 -3.63 -1.45 22.53
CA THR A 165 -2.76 -0.25 22.54
C THR A 165 -1.30 -0.56 22.87
N LYS A 166 -1.04 -1.59 23.70
CA LYS A 166 0.34 -2.05 24.01
C LYS A 166 1.02 -2.67 22.80
N GLU A 167 0.32 -3.54 22.08
CA GLU A 167 0.83 -4.16 20.85
C GLU A 167 1.06 -3.10 19.76
N ILE A 168 0.12 -2.16 19.61
CA ILE A 168 0.27 -1.03 18.69
C ILE A 168 1.53 -0.21 19.04
N ALA A 169 1.74 0.11 20.31
CA ALA A 169 2.91 0.84 20.77
C ALA A 169 4.21 0.10 20.41
N THR A 170 4.27 -1.21 20.65
CA THR A 170 5.41 -2.08 20.31
C THR A 170 5.64 -2.11 18.80
N LEU A 171 4.61 -2.40 18.01
CA LEU A 171 4.67 -2.46 16.55
C LEU A 171 5.12 -1.13 15.92
N LEU A 172 4.72 -0.02 16.50
CA LEU A 172 5.03 1.30 16.00
C LEU A 172 6.31 1.91 16.59
N GLY A 173 6.96 1.24 17.55
CA GLY A 173 8.19 1.73 18.22
C GLY A 173 7.95 3.02 19.02
N VAL A 174 6.80 3.15 19.69
CA VAL A 174 6.43 4.35 20.47
C VAL A 174 5.98 3.97 21.88
N SER A 175 5.83 4.96 22.78
CA SER A 175 5.25 4.72 24.09
C SER A 175 3.74 4.40 23.99
N VAL A 176 3.19 3.65 24.95
CA VAL A 176 1.75 3.38 25.06
C VAL A 176 0.95 4.69 25.08
N LYS A 177 1.41 5.69 25.82
CA LYS A 177 0.79 7.02 25.89
C LYS A 177 0.75 7.71 24.52
N THR A 178 1.80 7.54 23.69
CA THR A 178 1.85 8.07 22.32
C THR A 178 0.85 7.37 21.43
N ALA A 179 0.75 6.04 21.51
CA ALA A 179 -0.24 5.26 20.76
C ALA A 179 -1.68 5.64 21.13
N GLU A 180 -1.97 5.83 22.42
CA GLU A 180 -3.26 6.35 22.91
C GLU A 180 -3.57 7.74 22.37
N SER A 181 -2.58 8.64 22.35
CA SER A 181 -2.76 9.98 21.79
C SER A 181 -3.12 9.95 20.31
N HIS A 182 -2.47 9.08 19.52
CA HIS A 182 -2.83 8.89 18.11
C HIS A 182 -4.24 8.34 17.95
N ARG A 183 -4.62 7.32 18.75
CA ARG A 183 -5.97 6.76 18.75
C ARG A 183 -7.03 7.82 19.08
N THR A 184 -6.81 8.61 20.10
CA THR A 184 -7.74 9.69 20.50
C THR A 184 -7.88 10.74 19.40
N ARG A 185 -6.77 11.13 18.76
CA ARG A 185 -6.79 12.10 17.65
C ARG A 185 -7.55 11.59 16.45
N LEU A 186 -7.29 10.32 16.03
CA LEU A 186 -7.99 9.74 14.88
C LEU A 186 -9.49 9.60 15.15
N MET A 187 -9.90 9.17 16.34
CA MET A 187 -11.31 9.07 16.72
C MET A 187 -12.01 10.43 16.64
N ARG A 188 -11.36 11.48 17.14
CA ARG A 188 -11.87 12.86 17.06
C ARG A 188 -11.97 13.35 15.63
N LYS A 189 -10.95 13.10 14.78
CA LYS A 189 -10.95 13.52 13.38
C LYS A 189 -12.02 12.84 12.54
N LEU A 190 -12.32 11.57 12.85
CA LEU A 190 -13.32 10.78 12.15
C LEU A 190 -14.73 10.91 12.74
N GLU A 191 -14.85 11.58 13.90
CA GLU A 191 -16.09 11.66 14.69
C GLU A 191 -16.65 10.27 15.04
N ILE A 192 -15.74 9.29 15.26
CA ILE A 192 -16.07 7.91 15.62
C ILE A 192 -15.62 7.66 17.05
N HIS A 193 -16.55 7.16 17.90
CA HIS A 193 -16.34 7.05 19.34
C HIS A 193 -16.21 5.60 19.84
N ASP A 194 -16.33 4.62 18.96
CA ASP A 194 -16.24 3.20 19.30
C ASP A 194 -15.36 2.42 18.32
N THR A 195 -14.83 1.26 18.78
CA THR A 195 -13.93 0.42 17.98
C THR A 195 -14.65 -0.20 16.78
N ALA A 196 -15.92 -0.58 16.90
CA ALA A 196 -16.68 -1.16 15.79
C ALA A 196 -16.87 -0.15 14.65
N GLY A 197 -17.05 1.12 14.98
CA GLY A 197 -17.07 2.21 14.01
C GLY A 197 -15.74 2.37 13.29
N LEU A 198 -14.62 2.27 14.01
CA LEU A 198 -13.27 2.30 13.42
C LEU A 198 -13.04 1.12 12.47
N VAL A 199 -13.46 -0.10 12.86
CA VAL A 199 -13.37 -1.29 12.01
C VAL A 199 -14.15 -1.09 10.71
N ARG A 200 -15.43 -0.67 10.81
CA ARG A 200 -16.25 -0.40 9.62
C ARG A 200 -15.64 0.68 8.72
N TYR A 201 -15.05 1.70 9.31
CA TYR A 201 -14.36 2.75 8.56
C TYR A 201 -13.13 2.19 7.84
N ALA A 202 -12.29 1.40 8.53
CA ALA A 202 -11.09 0.79 7.97
C ALA A 202 -11.42 -0.16 6.79
N ILE A 203 -12.50 -0.97 6.92
CA ILE A 203 -12.99 -1.83 5.82
C ILE A 203 -13.42 -0.98 4.62
N ARG A 204 -14.24 0.07 4.83
CA ARG A 204 -14.69 0.96 3.75
C ARG A 204 -13.54 1.67 3.04
N ARG A 205 -12.45 1.91 3.77
CA ARG A 205 -11.22 2.51 3.24
C ARG A 205 -10.24 1.45 2.70
N GLY A 206 -10.62 0.18 2.65
CA GLY A 206 -9.76 -0.89 2.14
C GLY A 206 -8.43 -1.06 2.88
N LEU A 207 -8.33 -0.55 4.12
CA LEU A 207 -7.14 -0.74 4.95
C LEU A 207 -7.04 -2.16 5.50
N ILE A 208 -8.18 -2.80 5.68
CA ILE A 208 -8.32 -4.21 6.05
C ILE A 208 -9.44 -4.85 5.23
N GLN A 209 -9.38 -6.15 5.11
CA GLN A 209 -10.46 -6.94 4.51
C GLN A 209 -11.51 -7.33 5.58
N PRO A 210 -12.79 -7.53 5.20
CA PRO A 210 -13.85 -7.94 6.13
C PRO A 210 -13.66 -9.35 6.69
#